data_a192c7f8c7e4849e122a188fa74a59b8
#
_entry.id   a192c7f8c7e4849e122a188fa74a59b8
#
_cell.length_a   1.000
_cell.length_b   1.000
_cell.length_c   1.000
_cell.angle_alpha   90.00
_cell.angle_beta   90.00
_cell.angle_gamma   90.00
#
_symmetry.space_group_name_H-M   'P 1'
#
loop_
_entity.id
_entity.type
_entity.pdbx_description
1 polymer ?
#
loop_
_entity_poly.entity_id
_entity_poly.type
_entity_poly.pdbx_seq_one_letter_code
_entity_poly.pdbx_strand_id
1 'polypeptide(L)'
;MKKLLLFIFCVGSLTVFAQKENTVDPDKDLRMSVLPYYNFGKGLGLTSPDSIFQLNIRFRMQNRATYFHEEDVEEDRISAEIRRLRLRFDGYVGSPKFMYAIQLSFAPGDTGGVIEEGENMQIIRDAVIFYQPSDSWTFSFGQTKLPGNRQRMNSSGALQFTDRSINNADFTIDRDFGFQAHNLNEFKDKFSYNLKAAITTGEGRNDTQNSDTGLAYTGKVELFPLGPFKNNGSFFEGDIARETRPKLMFSAAYSYNNKASKSQGQLGSDLFEKRDLKSVFLDAVLKYNGWAFQSAYMSRAANDPITVNPTDVNDIAFVYVGSGMDYQLSYLFPNNFELLGRYSSQTMHKDIEALAPNRNQYSFGVTKYIWEHAFKMQAEVTFDEFSYLNGNTANNWYVRFQIEMGI
;
A
#
# COMPACT_ATOMS: atom_id res chain seq x y z
N MET A 1 -14.04 35.98 24.19
CA MET A 1 -13.78 36.71 22.93
C MET A 1 -13.57 35.64 21.85
N LYS A 2 -14.59 35.40 21.02
CA LYS A 2 -14.62 34.42 19.96
C LYS A 2 -13.82 34.94 18.78
N LYS A 3 -12.74 34.25 18.36
CA LYS A 3 -12.08 34.51 17.07
C LYS A 3 -12.66 33.53 16.04
N LEU A 4 -13.53 34.08 15.22
CA LEU A 4 -14.10 33.48 14.03
C LEU A 4 -12.99 33.43 12.94
N LEU A 5 -12.50 32.26 12.57
CA LEU A 5 -11.62 32.10 11.41
C LEU A 5 -12.51 32.05 10.18
N LEU A 6 -12.50 33.13 9.42
CA LEU A 6 -13.17 33.26 8.13
C LEU A 6 -12.34 32.54 7.06
N PHE A 7 -12.81 31.40 6.59
CA PHE A 7 -12.27 30.75 5.40
C PHE A 7 -12.80 31.50 4.17
N ILE A 8 -11.95 32.31 3.55
CA ILE A 8 -12.26 32.97 2.29
C ILE A 8 -12.11 31.96 1.16
N PHE A 9 -13.23 31.45 0.67
CA PHE A 9 -13.32 30.68 -0.58
C PHE A 9 -13.23 31.70 -1.74
N CYS A 10 -12.05 31.89 -2.34
CA CYS A 10 -11.93 32.58 -3.61
C CYS A 10 -12.50 31.69 -4.72
N VAL A 11 -13.76 31.86 -5.04
CA VAL A 11 -14.36 31.39 -6.28
C VAL A 11 -13.83 32.27 -7.42
N GLY A 12 -12.70 31.91 -7.99
CA GLY A 12 -12.21 32.50 -9.22
C GLY A 12 -13.15 32.11 -10.37
N SER A 13 -13.73 33.09 -11.03
CA SER A 13 -14.54 32.96 -12.24
C SER A 13 -13.74 32.18 -13.30
N LEU A 14 -14.17 30.92 -13.54
CA LEU A 14 -13.69 30.10 -14.64
C LEU A 14 -14.23 30.67 -15.97
N THR A 15 -13.43 31.47 -16.65
CA THR A 15 -13.67 31.77 -18.07
C THR A 15 -13.45 30.50 -18.86
N VAL A 16 -14.53 29.94 -19.41
CA VAL A 16 -14.48 28.85 -20.36
C VAL A 16 -13.85 29.36 -21.66
N PHE A 17 -12.58 29.09 -21.84
CA PHE A 17 -11.96 29.23 -23.15
C PHE A 17 -12.36 28.04 -24.01
N ALA A 18 -12.99 28.33 -25.16
CA ALA A 18 -13.26 27.35 -26.18
C ALA A 18 -11.98 26.62 -26.56
N GLN A 19 -11.98 25.32 -26.39
CA GLN A 19 -10.82 24.44 -26.55
C GLN A 19 -10.54 24.27 -28.06
N LYS A 20 -9.31 24.60 -28.43
CA LYS A 20 -8.71 24.19 -29.70
C LYS A 20 -8.64 22.66 -29.69
N GLU A 21 -9.08 22.00 -30.75
CA GLU A 21 -8.97 20.55 -30.95
C GLU A 21 -7.49 20.11 -30.67
N ASN A 22 -7.25 19.63 -29.47
CA ASN A 22 -6.07 18.83 -29.21
C ASN A 22 -6.43 17.40 -29.61
N THR A 23 -5.89 16.92 -30.71
CA THR A 23 -5.87 15.50 -31.05
C THR A 23 -5.28 14.77 -29.86
N VAL A 24 -6.14 14.15 -29.05
CA VAL A 24 -5.74 13.30 -27.93
C VAL A 24 -5.00 12.13 -28.55
N ASP A 25 -3.70 12.07 -28.33
CA ASP A 25 -2.90 10.90 -28.67
C ASP A 25 -3.47 9.71 -27.86
N PRO A 26 -4.10 8.71 -28.51
CA PRO A 26 -4.71 7.59 -27.81
C PRO A 26 -3.69 6.75 -27.02
N ASP A 27 -2.40 6.94 -27.28
CA ASP A 27 -1.28 6.31 -26.54
C ASP A 27 -0.75 7.14 -25.38
N LYS A 28 -1.27 8.34 -25.13
CA LYS A 28 -1.05 8.99 -23.85
C LYS A 28 -1.83 8.25 -22.77
N ASP A 29 -1.30 7.11 -22.36
CA ASP A 29 -1.70 6.47 -21.12
C ASP A 29 -1.88 7.57 -20.07
N LEU A 30 -3.05 7.59 -19.41
CA LEU A 30 -3.20 8.25 -18.11
C LEU A 30 -1.86 8.05 -17.39
N ARG A 31 -1.10 9.11 -17.15
CA ARG A 31 0.23 8.98 -16.54
C ARG A 31 0.06 8.26 -15.21
N MET A 32 0.23 6.96 -15.26
CA MET A 32 -0.03 6.06 -14.14
C MET A 32 0.93 6.28 -12.98
N SER A 33 2.03 6.99 -13.21
CA SER A 33 2.92 7.54 -12.19
C SER A 33 2.21 8.47 -11.20
N VAL A 34 1.08 9.02 -11.58
CA VAL A 34 0.26 9.90 -10.75
C VAL A 34 -0.69 9.10 -9.85
N LEU A 35 -1.16 7.95 -10.32
CA LEU A 35 -1.98 7.07 -9.50
C LEU A 35 -1.06 6.31 -8.53
N PRO A 36 -1.32 6.34 -7.21
CA PRO A 36 -0.44 5.74 -6.20
C PRO A 36 -0.32 4.21 -6.29
N TYR A 37 -0.99 3.58 -7.24
CA TYR A 37 -0.90 2.14 -7.50
C TYR A 37 -1.19 1.84 -8.95
N TYR A 38 -0.17 1.42 -9.61
CA TYR A 38 -0.26 0.90 -10.95
C TYR A 38 -0.76 -0.55 -10.92
N ASN A 39 -1.74 -0.88 -11.75
CA ASN A 39 -2.07 -2.26 -12.06
C ASN A 39 -1.55 -2.59 -13.46
N PHE A 40 -0.96 -3.75 -13.61
CA PHE A 40 -0.54 -4.25 -14.91
C PHE A 40 -1.76 -4.57 -15.78
N GLY A 41 -1.55 -4.44 -17.07
CA GLY A 41 -2.62 -4.57 -18.05
C GLY A 41 -3.45 -3.30 -18.20
N LYS A 42 -3.85 -3.00 -19.41
CA LYS A 42 -4.67 -1.82 -19.70
C LYS A 42 -6.14 -2.09 -19.40
N GLY A 43 -6.53 -3.34 -19.17
CA GLY A 43 -7.92 -3.75 -19.01
C GLY A 43 -8.75 -3.55 -20.28
N LEU A 44 -10.08 -3.51 -20.12
CA LEU A 44 -11.00 -3.13 -21.15
C LEU A 44 -11.22 -1.62 -21.09
N GLY A 45 -10.74 -0.88 -22.08
CA GLY A 45 -10.89 0.57 -22.18
C GLY A 45 -12.07 0.95 -23.09
N LEU A 46 -12.90 1.89 -22.64
CA LEU A 46 -13.98 2.51 -23.38
C LEU A 46 -13.78 4.02 -23.36
N THR A 47 -13.75 4.66 -24.54
CA THR A 47 -13.66 6.11 -24.66
C THR A 47 -14.86 6.59 -25.46
N SER A 48 -15.53 7.66 -25.00
CA SER A 48 -16.66 8.25 -25.74
C SER A 48 -16.18 8.85 -27.08
N PRO A 49 -17.02 8.89 -28.11
CA PRO A 49 -16.64 9.40 -29.43
C PRO A 49 -16.11 10.84 -29.40
N ASP A 50 -16.58 11.63 -28.45
CA ASP A 50 -16.19 13.05 -28.25
C ASP A 50 -14.98 13.17 -27.28
N SER A 51 -14.44 12.02 -26.80
CA SER A 51 -13.32 11.97 -25.85
C SER A 51 -13.54 12.73 -24.53
N ILE A 52 -14.80 12.98 -24.15
CA ILE A 52 -15.14 13.65 -22.89
C ILE A 52 -15.10 12.65 -21.72
N PHE A 53 -15.24 11.36 -21.99
CA PHE A 53 -15.31 10.31 -20.98
C PHE A 53 -14.44 9.11 -21.34
N GLN A 54 -13.71 8.58 -20.36
CA GLN A 54 -12.99 7.32 -20.46
C GLN A 54 -13.31 6.43 -19.27
N LEU A 55 -13.53 5.14 -19.53
CA LEU A 55 -13.67 4.10 -18.52
C LEU A 55 -12.75 2.94 -18.86
N ASN A 56 -11.87 2.57 -17.94
CA ASN A 56 -11.11 1.34 -17.96
C ASN A 56 -11.66 0.38 -16.90
N ILE A 57 -11.90 -0.85 -17.29
CA ILE A 57 -12.35 -1.93 -16.40
C ILE A 57 -11.22 -2.94 -16.29
N ARG A 58 -10.81 -3.25 -15.07
CA ARG A 58 -9.74 -4.21 -14.77
C ARG A 58 -10.20 -5.18 -13.70
N PHE A 59 -9.81 -6.43 -13.84
CA PHE A 59 -10.00 -7.39 -12.77
C PHE A 59 -8.68 -8.05 -12.36
N ARG A 60 -8.65 -8.62 -11.17
CA ARG A 60 -7.52 -9.40 -10.68
C ARG A 60 -7.98 -10.45 -9.69
N MET A 61 -7.44 -11.66 -9.85
CA MET A 61 -7.67 -12.80 -8.99
C MET A 61 -6.35 -13.38 -8.51
N GLN A 62 -6.25 -13.72 -7.24
CA GLN A 62 -5.17 -14.48 -6.62
C GLN A 62 -5.74 -15.67 -5.89
N ASN A 63 -5.38 -16.87 -6.32
CA ASN A 63 -5.71 -18.13 -5.68
C ASN A 63 -4.45 -18.68 -5.01
N ARG A 64 -4.56 -19.06 -3.73
CA ARG A 64 -3.44 -19.47 -2.89
C ARG A 64 -3.74 -20.79 -2.20
N ALA A 65 -2.72 -21.66 -2.16
CA ALA A 65 -2.66 -22.80 -1.26
C ALA A 65 -1.49 -22.63 -0.30
N THR A 66 -1.68 -22.95 0.96
CA THR A 66 -0.65 -22.89 2.00
C THR A 66 -0.66 -24.18 2.80
N TYR A 67 0.52 -24.79 2.94
CA TYR A 67 0.81 -25.77 3.98
C TYR A 67 1.55 -25.02 5.09
N PHE A 68 1.08 -25.14 6.31
CA PHE A 68 1.62 -24.47 7.48
C PHE A 68 1.92 -25.50 8.57
N HIS A 69 3.11 -25.37 9.17
CA HIS A 69 3.57 -26.20 10.28
C HIS A 69 3.94 -25.32 11.47
N GLU A 70 3.39 -25.64 12.64
CA GLU A 70 3.65 -24.98 13.92
C GLU A 70 4.44 -25.94 14.80
N GLU A 71 5.76 -25.65 14.99
CA GLU A 71 6.66 -26.59 15.66
C GLU A 71 6.30 -26.82 17.13
N ASP A 72 5.86 -25.79 17.84
CA ASP A 72 5.64 -25.86 19.30
C ASP A 72 4.47 -26.79 19.68
N VAL A 73 3.49 -26.96 18.81
CA VAL A 73 2.32 -27.82 19.02
C VAL A 73 2.29 -29.01 18.08
N GLU A 74 3.31 -29.17 17.21
CA GLU A 74 3.39 -30.21 16.17
C GLU A 74 2.10 -30.27 15.31
N GLU A 75 1.55 -29.10 14.95
CA GLU A 75 0.29 -29.02 14.22
C GLU A 75 0.50 -28.64 12.75
N ASP A 76 -0.07 -29.45 11.86
CA ASP A 76 -0.06 -29.23 10.42
C ASP A 76 -1.42 -28.72 9.95
N ARG A 77 -1.42 -27.67 9.13
CA ARG A 77 -2.63 -27.11 8.53
C ARG A 77 -2.48 -26.89 7.05
N ILE A 78 -3.51 -27.23 6.28
CA ILE A 78 -3.61 -26.89 4.85
C ILE A 78 -4.75 -25.91 4.67
N SER A 79 -4.49 -24.84 3.96
CA SER A 79 -5.52 -23.88 3.54
C SER A 79 -5.48 -23.64 2.05
N ALA A 80 -6.66 -23.46 1.44
CA ALA A 80 -6.82 -22.99 0.07
C ALA A 80 -7.81 -21.84 0.07
N GLU A 81 -7.42 -20.71 -0.51
CA GLU A 81 -8.22 -19.48 -0.39
C GLU A 81 -8.18 -18.64 -1.68
N ILE A 82 -9.25 -17.90 -1.90
CA ILE A 82 -9.24 -16.75 -2.80
C ILE A 82 -8.61 -15.59 -2.02
N ARG A 83 -7.29 -15.42 -2.17
CA ARG A 83 -6.56 -14.39 -1.41
C ARG A 83 -6.95 -12.97 -1.81
N ARG A 84 -7.25 -12.76 -3.11
CA ARG A 84 -7.75 -11.47 -3.63
C ARG A 84 -8.64 -11.71 -4.84
N LEU A 85 -9.76 -11.00 -4.85
CA LEU A 85 -10.63 -10.88 -6.02
C LEU A 85 -11.04 -9.42 -6.12
N ARG A 86 -10.52 -8.70 -7.13
CA ARG A 86 -10.68 -7.26 -7.22
C ARG A 86 -11.17 -6.83 -8.59
N LEU A 87 -12.08 -5.84 -8.56
CA LEU A 87 -12.57 -5.14 -9.72
C LEU A 87 -12.19 -3.66 -9.58
N ARG A 88 -11.65 -3.08 -10.65
CA ARG A 88 -11.26 -1.68 -10.68
C ARG A 88 -11.82 -0.98 -11.89
N PHE A 89 -12.33 0.21 -11.65
CA PHE A 89 -12.78 1.17 -12.64
C PHE A 89 -11.91 2.41 -12.49
N ASP A 90 -11.33 2.90 -13.59
CA ASP A 90 -10.62 4.16 -13.63
C ASP A 90 -10.76 4.84 -14.98
N GLY A 91 -10.54 6.13 -15.02
CA GLY A 91 -10.67 6.92 -16.23
C GLY A 91 -10.74 8.41 -15.93
N TYR A 92 -11.36 9.16 -16.84
CA TYR A 92 -11.59 10.60 -16.67
C TYR A 92 -13.00 11.00 -17.11
N VAL A 93 -13.44 12.18 -16.65
CA VAL A 93 -14.72 12.79 -17.03
C VAL A 93 -14.50 14.27 -17.33
N GLY A 94 -15.05 14.75 -18.45
CA GLY A 94 -14.96 16.12 -18.93
C GLY A 94 -13.60 16.46 -19.55
N SER A 95 -12.51 16.10 -18.88
CA SER A 95 -11.15 16.34 -19.34
C SER A 95 -10.22 15.31 -18.71
N PRO A 96 -9.12 14.88 -19.39
CA PRO A 96 -8.06 14.05 -18.80
C PRO A 96 -7.43 14.62 -17.53
N LYS A 97 -7.68 15.89 -17.21
CA LYS A 97 -7.25 16.49 -15.94
C LYS A 97 -8.08 16.04 -14.74
N PHE A 98 -9.34 15.59 -14.97
CA PHE A 98 -10.25 15.12 -13.91
C PHE A 98 -10.41 13.61 -14.01
N MET A 99 -9.57 12.90 -13.27
CA MET A 99 -9.55 11.44 -13.26
C MET A 99 -10.28 10.89 -12.04
N TYR A 100 -10.68 9.62 -12.13
CA TYR A 100 -11.26 8.91 -11.00
C TYR A 100 -10.73 7.49 -10.91
N ALA A 101 -10.78 6.91 -9.71
CA ALA A 101 -10.53 5.50 -9.50
C ALA A 101 -11.46 4.93 -8.44
N ILE A 102 -12.09 3.81 -8.79
CA ILE A 102 -12.92 3.01 -7.88
C ILE A 102 -12.33 1.60 -7.87
N GLN A 103 -12.03 1.06 -6.68
CA GLN A 103 -11.59 -0.31 -6.54
C GLN A 103 -12.43 -1.04 -5.51
N LEU A 104 -12.99 -2.17 -5.94
CA LEU A 104 -13.78 -3.09 -5.13
C LEU A 104 -12.98 -4.36 -4.85
N SER A 105 -13.22 -5.00 -3.70
CA SER A 105 -12.68 -6.30 -3.34
C SER A 105 -13.77 -7.20 -2.80
N PHE A 106 -13.75 -8.46 -3.23
CA PHE A 106 -14.76 -9.48 -2.90
C PHE A 106 -14.15 -10.67 -2.16
N ALA A 107 -12.84 -10.65 -1.89
CA ALA A 107 -12.18 -11.72 -1.15
C ALA A 107 -12.46 -11.57 0.37
N PRO A 108 -12.75 -12.65 1.10
CA PRO A 108 -13.08 -12.59 2.52
C PRO A 108 -12.05 -11.84 3.37
N GLY A 109 -10.76 -12.07 3.19
CA GLY A 109 -9.69 -11.37 3.91
C GLY A 109 -9.56 -9.87 3.60
N ASP A 110 -10.25 -9.35 2.59
CA ASP A 110 -10.30 -7.90 2.26
C ASP A 110 -11.61 -7.24 2.73
N THR A 111 -12.67 -8.02 3.01
CA THR A 111 -14.03 -7.53 3.33
C THR A 111 -14.39 -7.57 4.82
N GLY A 112 -13.47 -8.02 5.68
CA GLY A 112 -13.68 -8.06 7.12
C GLY A 112 -14.05 -9.46 7.68
N GLY A 113 -14.03 -10.50 6.83
CA GLY A 113 -14.35 -11.88 7.26
C GLY A 113 -15.83 -12.25 7.06
N VAL A 114 -16.37 -13.06 7.95
CA VAL A 114 -17.80 -13.40 8.01
C VAL A 114 -18.56 -12.16 8.49
N ILE A 115 -19.58 -11.77 7.74
CA ILE A 115 -20.43 -10.62 8.09
C ILE A 115 -21.46 -11.11 9.07
N GLU A 116 -21.50 -10.53 10.26
CA GLU A 116 -22.60 -10.72 11.21
C GLU A 116 -23.81 -9.88 10.80
N GLU A 117 -25.01 -10.27 11.28
CA GLU A 117 -26.24 -9.57 10.96
C GLU A 117 -26.15 -8.09 11.47
N GLY A 118 -26.29 -7.16 10.55
CA GLY A 118 -26.18 -5.71 10.85
C GLY A 118 -24.83 -5.07 10.49
N GLU A 119 -23.81 -5.84 10.11
CA GLU A 119 -22.53 -5.30 9.66
C GLU A 119 -22.54 -4.96 8.16
N ASN A 120 -21.86 -3.88 7.79
CA ASN A 120 -21.69 -3.46 6.41
C ASN A 120 -20.46 -4.12 5.76
N MET A 121 -20.67 -4.79 4.64
CA MET A 121 -19.58 -5.36 3.85
C MET A 121 -18.59 -4.28 3.37
N GLN A 122 -17.34 -4.36 3.79
CA GLN A 122 -16.30 -3.39 3.45
C GLN A 122 -15.68 -3.65 2.07
N ILE A 123 -16.50 -3.69 1.02
CA ILE A 123 -16.05 -3.98 -0.35
C ILE A 123 -15.27 -2.83 -1.00
N ILE A 124 -15.51 -1.59 -0.60
CA ILE A 124 -14.87 -0.41 -1.20
C ILE A 124 -13.44 -0.29 -0.67
N ARG A 125 -12.46 -0.41 -1.56
CA ARG A 125 -11.07 -0.16 -1.22
C ARG A 125 -10.64 1.25 -1.56
N ASP A 126 -10.93 1.69 -2.78
CA ASP A 126 -10.61 3.03 -3.26
C ASP A 126 -11.86 3.65 -3.89
N ALA A 127 -12.12 4.92 -3.58
CA ALA A 127 -13.13 5.77 -4.20
C ALA A 127 -12.58 7.20 -4.15
N VAL A 128 -11.93 7.64 -5.24
CA VAL A 128 -11.12 8.86 -5.23
C VAL A 128 -11.21 9.58 -6.57
N ILE A 129 -11.24 10.91 -6.51
CA ILE A 129 -11.16 11.82 -7.64
C ILE A 129 -9.77 12.47 -7.62
N PHE A 130 -9.17 12.61 -8.79
CA PHE A 130 -7.91 13.29 -8.99
C PHE A 130 -8.09 14.51 -9.88
N TYR A 131 -7.39 15.57 -9.56
CA TYR A 131 -7.26 16.75 -10.40
C TYR A 131 -5.79 16.99 -10.70
N GLN A 132 -5.43 16.96 -11.98
CA GLN A 132 -4.08 17.18 -12.49
C GLN A 132 -4.02 18.49 -13.30
N PRO A 133 -3.78 19.64 -12.65
CA PRO A 133 -3.71 20.93 -13.35
C PRO A 133 -2.49 21.03 -14.27
N SER A 134 -1.40 20.33 -13.95
CA SER A 134 -0.15 20.31 -14.70
C SER A 134 0.50 18.92 -14.66
N ASP A 135 1.54 18.72 -15.44
CA ASP A 135 2.29 17.46 -15.48
C ASP A 135 2.95 17.10 -14.15
N SER A 136 3.25 18.08 -13.31
CA SER A 136 3.92 17.88 -12.03
C SER A 136 2.96 17.77 -10.84
N TRP A 137 1.80 18.40 -10.88
CA TRP A 137 0.90 18.48 -9.74
C TRP A 137 -0.32 17.59 -9.90
N THR A 138 -0.62 16.84 -8.86
CA THR A 138 -1.87 16.09 -8.74
C THR A 138 -2.45 16.29 -7.36
N PHE A 139 -3.70 16.64 -7.31
CA PHE A 139 -4.50 16.72 -6.10
C PHE A 139 -5.53 15.59 -6.11
N SER A 140 -5.85 15.04 -4.95
CA SER A 140 -6.90 14.04 -4.86
C SER A 140 -7.77 14.27 -3.64
N PHE A 141 -9.03 13.83 -3.76
CA PHE A 141 -10.00 13.83 -2.68
C PHE A 141 -10.81 12.54 -2.71
N GLY A 142 -10.93 11.90 -1.56
CA GLY A 142 -11.63 10.63 -1.39
C GLY A 142 -10.81 9.60 -0.63
N GLN A 143 -11.30 8.35 -0.64
CA GLN A 143 -10.67 7.23 0.03
C GLN A 143 -9.64 6.58 -0.87
N THR A 144 -8.36 6.61 -0.46
CA THR A 144 -7.27 5.96 -1.18
C THR A 144 -6.06 5.72 -0.27
N LYS A 145 -5.01 5.07 -0.80
CA LYS A 145 -3.78 4.80 -0.04
C LYS A 145 -3.07 6.07 0.38
N LEU A 146 -2.62 6.08 1.63
CA LEU A 146 -1.74 7.13 2.16
C LEU A 146 -0.31 6.97 1.62
N PRO A 147 0.45 8.06 1.52
CA PRO A 147 1.84 8.04 1.08
C PRO A 147 2.80 7.57 2.20
N GLY A 148 2.63 6.33 2.67
CA GLY A 148 3.47 5.66 3.64
C GLY A 148 4.62 4.88 3.00
N ASN A 149 4.90 3.66 3.54
CA ASN A 149 5.94 2.79 3.01
C ASN A 149 5.65 2.33 1.57
N ARG A 150 6.71 2.16 0.78
CA ARG A 150 6.63 1.83 -0.64
C ARG A 150 5.84 0.55 -0.90
N GLN A 151 6.14 -0.53 -0.17
CA GLN A 151 5.51 -1.83 -0.40
C GLN A 151 3.97 -1.79 -0.23
N ARG A 152 3.45 -0.93 0.67
CA ARG A 152 2.00 -0.74 0.83
C ARG A 152 1.42 0.11 -0.29
N MET A 153 2.13 1.16 -0.69
CA MET A 153 1.71 2.02 -1.81
C MET A 153 1.63 1.24 -3.12
N ASN A 154 2.56 0.32 -3.36
CA ASN A 154 2.53 -0.54 -4.54
C ASN A 154 1.27 -1.42 -4.58
N SER A 155 0.86 -1.78 -5.79
CA SER A 155 -0.17 -2.80 -5.97
C SER A 155 0.28 -4.11 -5.34
N SER A 156 -0.65 -4.85 -4.71
CA SER A 156 -0.35 -6.22 -4.29
C SER A 156 -0.15 -7.18 -5.48
N GLY A 157 -0.53 -6.78 -6.70
CA GLY A 157 -0.17 -7.49 -7.93
C GLY A 157 1.28 -7.27 -8.35
N ALA A 158 1.93 -6.23 -7.84
CA ALA A 158 3.31 -5.91 -8.14
C ALA A 158 4.34 -6.61 -7.23
N LEU A 159 3.89 -7.47 -6.34
CA LEU A 159 4.75 -8.20 -5.40
C LEU A 159 5.46 -9.38 -6.09
N GLN A 160 6.67 -9.66 -5.62
CA GLN A 160 7.45 -10.85 -6.00
C GLN A 160 7.06 -12.07 -5.16
N PHE A 161 6.94 -11.91 -3.84
CA PHE A 161 6.39 -12.91 -2.94
C PHE A 161 4.86 -12.94 -2.98
N THR A 162 4.27 -13.99 -2.41
CA THR A 162 2.81 -14.14 -2.33
C THR A 162 2.17 -13.07 -1.45
N ASP A 163 2.92 -12.53 -0.47
CA ASP A 163 2.47 -11.45 0.41
C ASP A 163 3.58 -10.45 0.75
N ARG A 164 3.19 -9.35 1.38
CA ARG A 164 4.10 -8.33 1.91
C ARG A 164 4.85 -8.85 3.12
N SER A 165 5.88 -8.09 3.55
CA SER A 165 6.65 -8.40 4.76
C SER A 165 5.80 -8.34 6.03
N ILE A 166 6.30 -8.96 7.11
CA ILE A 166 5.70 -8.88 8.45
C ILE A 166 5.66 -7.42 8.94
N ASN A 167 6.68 -6.62 8.63
CA ASN A 167 6.70 -5.20 8.99
C ASN A 167 5.58 -4.41 8.30
N ASN A 168 5.28 -4.77 7.04
CA ASN A 168 4.14 -4.18 6.35
C ASN A 168 2.81 -4.63 6.94
N ALA A 169 2.71 -5.81 7.57
CA ALA A 169 1.50 -6.22 8.25
C ALA A 169 1.21 -5.35 9.47
N ASP A 170 2.23 -5.05 10.28
CA ASP A 170 2.05 -4.49 11.61
C ASP A 170 2.30 -2.97 11.69
N PHE A 171 3.30 -2.45 10.96
CA PHE A 171 3.71 -1.04 11.07
C PHE A 171 3.22 -0.13 9.93
N THR A 172 2.59 -0.67 8.88
CA THR A 172 2.13 0.16 7.76
C THR A 172 1.02 1.13 8.15
N ILE A 173 0.85 2.18 7.35
CA ILE A 173 -0.41 2.92 7.20
C ILE A 173 -1.10 2.48 5.91
N ASP A 174 -2.43 2.55 5.84
CA ASP A 174 -3.16 2.06 4.67
C ASP A 174 -3.96 3.18 3.98
N ARG A 175 -5.17 2.88 3.67
CA ARG A 175 -6.14 3.75 3.03
C ARG A 175 -6.90 4.56 4.04
N ASP A 176 -7.20 5.78 3.64
CA ASP A 176 -7.97 6.70 4.46
C ASP A 176 -8.71 7.69 3.57
N PHE A 177 -9.69 8.38 4.12
CA PHE A 177 -10.47 9.39 3.40
C PHE A 177 -9.92 10.80 3.67
N GLY A 178 -9.68 11.57 2.62
CA GLY A 178 -9.25 12.96 2.77
C GLY A 178 -8.63 13.56 1.52
N PHE A 179 -7.80 14.57 1.71
CA PHE A 179 -7.08 15.28 0.67
C PHE A 179 -5.63 14.82 0.58
N GLN A 180 -5.13 14.70 -0.66
CA GLN A 180 -3.71 14.48 -0.91
C GLN A 180 -3.23 15.41 -2.02
N ALA A 181 -1.95 15.79 -1.96
CA ALA A 181 -1.24 16.54 -2.98
C ALA A 181 0.07 15.84 -3.32
N HIS A 182 0.35 15.67 -4.61
CA HIS A 182 1.57 15.09 -5.11
C HIS A 182 2.25 16.08 -6.07
N ASN A 183 3.58 16.20 -5.97
CA ASN A 183 4.40 16.99 -6.87
C ASN A 183 5.53 16.12 -7.42
N LEU A 184 5.35 15.60 -8.64
CA LEU A 184 6.29 14.74 -9.34
C LEU A 184 7.06 15.53 -10.36
N ASN A 185 8.41 15.48 -10.28
CA ASN A 185 9.33 16.09 -11.22
C ASN A 185 10.29 15.03 -11.74
N GLU A 186 10.00 14.52 -12.93
CA GLU A 186 10.80 13.49 -13.61
C GLU A 186 11.61 14.11 -14.74
N PHE A 187 12.93 13.88 -14.69
CA PHE A 187 13.86 14.28 -15.73
C PHE A 187 14.59 13.04 -16.25
N LYS A 188 14.52 12.81 -17.55
CA LYS A 188 15.14 11.64 -18.17
C LYS A 188 16.63 11.55 -17.82
N ASP A 189 17.04 10.42 -17.22
CA ASP A 189 18.42 10.11 -16.81
C ASP A 189 19.09 11.15 -15.90
N LYS A 190 18.28 11.97 -15.20
CA LYS A 190 18.76 12.99 -14.25
C LYS A 190 18.04 12.82 -12.92
N PHE A 191 18.58 13.46 -11.90
CA PHE A 191 17.94 13.52 -10.59
C PHE A 191 16.47 13.94 -10.73
N SER A 192 15.58 13.12 -10.18
CA SER A 192 14.13 13.32 -10.18
C SER A 192 13.60 13.13 -8.77
N TYR A 193 12.43 13.70 -8.46
CA TYR A 193 11.85 13.61 -7.14
C TYR A 193 10.32 13.64 -7.17
N ASN A 194 9.71 13.11 -6.11
CA ASN A 194 8.27 13.16 -5.89
C ASN A 194 8.00 13.54 -4.43
N LEU A 195 7.23 14.60 -4.23
CA LEU A 195 6.79 15.05 -2.91
C LEU A 195 5.31 14.72 -2.76
N LYS A 196 4.92 14.20 -1.60
CA LYS A 196 3.53 13.82 -1.33
C LYS A 196 3.13 14.31 0.04
N ALA A 197 1.91 14.82 0.16
CA ALA A 197 1.30 15.20 1.42
C ALA A 197 -0.15 14.73 1.46
N ALA A 198 -0.63 14.38 2.66
CA ALA A 198 -2.01 13.98 2.89
C ALA A 198 -2.53 14.54 4.22
N ILE A 199 -3.81 14.93 4.22
CA ILE A 199 -4.59 15.26 5.42
C ILE A 199 -5.87 14.43 5.33
N THR A 200 -6.07 13.54 6.29
CA THR A 200 -7.14 12.54 6.23
C THR A 200 -7.78 12.31 7.60
N THR A 201 -8.88 11.57 7.65
CA THR A 201 -9.65 11.35 8.89
C THR A 201 -8.88 10.56 9.96
N GLY A 202 -7.93 9.69 9.58
CA GLY A 202 -7.17 8.87 10.52
C GLY A 202 -7.81 7.52 10.87
N GLU A 203 -9.09 7.31 10.52
CA GLU A 203 -9.91 6.17 10.97
C GLU A 203 -9.88 4.97 9.99
N GLY A 204 -9.32 5.17 8.79
CA GLY A 204 -9.20 4.11 7.81
C GLY A 204 -10.37 4.03 6.83
N ARG A 205 -10.57 2.84 6.23
CA ARG A 205 -11.55 2.64 5.17
C ARG A 205 -12.97 2.57 5.68
N ASN A 206 -13.88 3.17 4.89
CA ASN A 206 -15.34 3.04 5.05
C ASN A 206 -15.83 3.48 6.45
N ASP A 207 -15.04 4.29 7.14
CA ASP A 207 -15.48 4.87 8.39
C ASP A 207 -16.57 5.90 8.13
N THR A 208 -17.67 5.79 8.87
CA THR A 208 -18.85 6.64 8.74
C THR A 208 -19.18 7.39 10.03
N GLN A 209 -18.42 7.14 11.09
CA GLN A 209 -18.69 7.68 12.43
C GLN A 209 -17.46 8.35 13.01
N ASN A 210 -17.12 9.52 12.50
CA ASN A 210 -16.08 10.33 13.12
C ASN A 210 -16.71 11.17 14.26
N SER A 211 -16.45 10.75 15.50
CA SER A 211 -17.03 11.41 16.69
C SER A 211 -16.17 12.55 17.23
N ASP A 212 -15.02 12.83 16.64
CA ASP A 212 -14.12 13.89 17.10
C ASP A 212 -13.40 14.64 15.95
N THR A 213 -12.44 15.49 16.29
CA THR A 213 -11.70 16.34 15.37
C THR A 213 -10.27 15.84 15.11
N GLY A 214 -9.96 14.56 15.43
CA GLY A 214 -8.68 13.94 15.14
C GLY A 214 -8.47 13.83 13.64
N LEU A 215 -7.25 14.12 13.17
CA LEU A 215 -6.85 13.99 11.75
C LEU A 215 -5.49 13.32 11.65
N ALA A 216 -5.25 12.64 10.53
CA ALA A 216 -3.95 12.13 10.18
C ALA A 216 -3.25 13.05 9.17
N TYR A 217 -1.97 13.34 9.42
CA TYR A 217 -1.09 14.14 8.59
C TYR A 217 0.06 13.26 8.11
N THR A 218 0.22 13.13 6.81
CA THR A 218 1.29 12.29 6.25
C THR A 218 2.07 13.07 5.21
N GLY A 219 3.40 13.02 5.30
CA GLY A 219 4.32 13.58 4.32
C GLY A 219 5.30 12.53 3.80
N LYS A 220 5.63 12.57 2.51
CA LYS A 220 6.62 11.66 1.90
C LYS A 220 7.46 12.39 0.87
N VAL A 221 8.75 12.08 0.86
CA VAL A 221 9.68 12.41 -0.22
C VAL A 221 10.20 11.14 -0.86
N GLU A 222 10.25 11.13 -2.20
CA GLU A 222 10.87 10.07 -3.01
C GLU A 222 11.93 10.72 -3.90
N LEU A 223 13.15 10.19 -3.86
CA LEU A 223 14.31 10.71 -4.60
C LEU A 223 14.79 9.64 -5.58
N PHE A 224 15.06 10.04 -6.81
CA PHE A 224 15.57 9.20 -7.88
C PHE A 224 16.90 9.75 -8.37
N PRO A 225 18.03 9.49 -7.68
CA PRO A 225 19.34 10.10 -7.99
C PRO A 225 19.84 9.82 -9.40
N LEU A 226 19.49 8.64 -9.94
CA LEU A 226 19.93 8.17 -11.26
C LEU A 226 18.80 8.26 -12.31
N GLY A 227 17.81 9.13 -12.08
CA GLY A 227 16.63 9.30 -12.91
C GLY A 227 15.55 8.24 -12.67
N PRO A 228 14.37 8.40 -13.29
CA PRO A 228 13.24 7.49 -13.12
C PRO A 228 13.52 6.09 -13.65
N PHE A 229 12.82 5.10 -13.11
CA PHE A 229 12.84 3.73 -13.60
C PHE A 229 12.05 3.61 -14.90
N LYS A 230 12.43 2.69 -15.79
CA LYS A 230 11.65 2.35 -16.99
C LYS A 230 10.29 1.78 -16.59
N ASN A 231 9.28 2.04 -17.41
CA ASN A 231 7.94 1.47 -17.27
C ASN A 231 7.37 1.61 -15.85
N ASN A 232 7.59 2.76 -15.19
CA ASN A 232 7.17 3.00 -13.81
C ASN A 232 7.70 1.95 -12.80
N GLY A 233 8.90 1.42 -13.02
CA GLY A 233 9.50 0.35 -12.24
C GLY A 233 9.65 0.63 -10.74
N SER A 234 9.54 1.89 -10.30
CA SER A 234 9.48 2.25 -8.87
C SER A 234 8.26 1.69 -8.15
N PHE A 235 7.15 1.44 -8.88
CA PHE A 235 5.89 0.89 -8.34
C PHE A 235 5.82 -0.64 -8.36
N PHE A 236 6.85 -1.31 -8.87
CA PHE A 236 6.91 -2.77 -8.97
C PHE A 236 8.08 -3.32 -8.18
N GLU A 237 7.91 -4.53 -7.64
CA GLU A 237 9.02 -5.33 -7.16
C GLU A 237 9.65 -6.07 -8.35
N GLY A 238 10.91 -6.51 -8.20
CA GLY A 238 11.67 -7.12 -9.29
C GLY A 238 12.07 -6.15 -10.39
N ASP A 239 13.00 -6.58 -11.24
CA ASP A 239 13.48 -5.81 -12.40
C ASP A 239 12.99 -6.42 -13.72
N ILE A 240 11.65 -6.47 -13.92
CA ILE A 240 11.05 -7.00 -15.15
C ILE A 240 11.43 -6.16 -16.38
N ALA A 241 11.57 -4.85 -16.19
CA ALA A 241 11.97 -3.93 -17.26
C ALA A 241 13.44 -4.09 -17.67
N ARG A 242 14.24 -4.89 -16.92
CA ARG A 242 15.67 -5.10 -17.12
C ARG A 242 16.40 -3.80 -17.35
N GLU A 243 16.51 -3.00 -16.28
CA GLU A 243 17.19 -1.73 -16.30
C GLU A 243 18.63 -1.88 -16.83
N THR A 244 18.93 -1.28 -17.96
CA THR A 244 20.24 -1.38 -18.61
C THR A 244 21.32 -0.52 -17.94
N ARG A 245 20.91 0.37 -17.04
CA ARG A 245 21.77 1.18 -16.16
C ARG A 245 21.22 1.07 -14.74
N PRO A 246 22.06 1.13 -13.71
CA PRO A 246 21.58 1.14 -12.34
C PRO A 246 20.54 2.24 -12.14
N LYS A 247 19.42 1.90 -11.51
CA LYS A 247 18.38 2.83 -11.07
C LYS A 247 18.19 2.72 -9.57
N LEU A 248 18.09 3.84 -8.91
CA LEU A 248 18.07 3.95 -7.45
C LEU A 248 16.94 4.88 -7.02
N MET A 249 16.20 4.47 -6.00
CA MET A 249 15.21 5.27 -5.31
C MET A 249 15.47 5.22 -3.80
N PHE A 250 15.40 6.37 -3.16
CA PHE A 250 15.25 6.49 -1.71
C PHE A 250 13.92 7.15 -1.39
N SER A 251 13.27 6.74 -0.33
CA SER A 251 12.12 7.48 0.18
C SER A 251 12.10 7.58 1.69
N ALA A 252 11.54 8.66 2.19
CA ALA A 252 11.26 8.87 3.60
C ALA A 252 9.83 9.39 3.76
N ALA A 253 9.08 8.81 4.70
CA ALA A 253 7.75 9.29 5.03
C ALA A 253 7.56 9.36 6.54
N TYR A 254 6.75 10.33 6.96
CA TYR A 254 6.32 10.50 8.33
C TYR A 254 4.79 10.66 8.35
N SER A 255 4.14 10.00 9.31
CA SER A 255 2.71 10.12 9.54
C SER A 255 2.43 10.36 11.01
N TYR A 256 1.62 11.36 11.31
CA TYR A 256 1.05 11.64 12.62
C TYR A 256 -0.45 11.45 12.53
N ASN A 257 -0.99 10.47 13.26
CA ASN A 257 -2.43 10.22 13.37
C ASN A 257 -2.88 10.63 14.77
N ASN A 258 -3.61 11.74 14.85
CA ASN A 258 -4.12 12.29 16.11
C ASN A 258 -5.42 11.59 16.48
N LYS A 259 -5.49 11.02 17.66
CA LYS A 259 -6.65 10.31 18.21
C LYS A 259 -7.07 9.10 17.35
N ALA A 260 -6.13 8.28 16.91
CA ALA A 260 -6.44 7.04 16.22
C ALA A 260 -7.27 6.09 17.11
N SER A 261 -8.30 5.51 16.54
CA SER A 261 -9.20 4.56 17.21
C SER A 261 -8.71 3.10 17.11
N LYS A 262 -7.75 2.82 16.23
CA LYS A 262 -7.31 1.43 15.94
C LYS A 262 -5.85 1.19 16.27
N SER A 263 -5.53 -0.05 16.60
CA SER A 263 -4.21 -0.51 17.04
C SER A 263 -3.06 -0.26 16.05
N GLN A 264 -3.37 -0.07 14.77
CA GLN A 264 -2.40 0.23 13.71
C GLN A 264 -2.72 1.54 12.95
N GLY A 265 -3.56 2.40 13.52
CA GLY A 265 -4.05 3.64 12.91
C GLY A 265 -5.23 3.38 11.98
N GLN A 266 -5.01 3.18 10.68
CA GLN A 266 -6.07 2.88 9.71
C GLN A 266 -6.44 1.39 9.66
N LEU A 267 -5.74 0.53 10.39
CA LEU A 267 -5.90 -0.93 10.41
C LEU A 267 -5.86 -1.44 11.85
N GLY A 268 -6.12 -2.74 11.99
CA GLY A 268 -6.10 -3.44 13.27
C GLY A 268 -7.44 -3.41 13.99
N SER A 269 -7.45 -3.89 15.23
CA SER A 269 -8.62 -3.90 16.12
C SER A 269 -8.83 -2.53 16.75
N ASP A 270 -10.04 -2.27 17.19
CA ASP A 270 -10.39 -1.05 17.90
C ASP A 270 -9.70 -1.00 19.28
N LEU A 271 -9.33 0.20 19.67
CA LEU A 271 -8.78 0.54 20.99
C LEU A 271 -9.91 0.97 21.91
N PHE A 272 -9.79 0.69 23.21
CA PHE A 272 -10.77 1.17 24.20
C PHE A 272 -10.66 2.69 24.43
N GLU A 273 -9.49 3.26 24.16
CA GLU A 273 -9.24 4.69 24.20
C GLU A 273 -8.39 5.10 23.00
N LYS A 274 -8.67 6.26 22.40
CA LYS A 274 -7.91 6.78 21.27
C LYS A 274 -6.48 7.17 21.67
N ARG A 275 -5.54 6.95 20.73
CA ARG A 275 -4.10 7.24 20.92
C ARG A 275 -3.55 8.05 19.76
N ASP A 276 -2.55 8.89 20.05
CA ASP A 276 -1.77 9.58 19.05
C ASP A 276 -0.65 8.67 18.54
N LEU A 277 -0.63 8.39 17.23
CA LEU A 277 0.33 7.52 16.61
C LEU A 277 1.31 8.30 15.73
N LYS A 278 2.61 8.02 15.87
CA LYS A 278 3.69 8.57 15.03
C LYS A 278 4.37 7.44 14.32
N SER A 279 4.42 7.49 12.98
CA SER A 279 5.04 6.44 12.16
C SER A 279 6.09 7.03 11.23
N VAL A 280 7.21 6.32 11.10
CA VAL A 280 8.32 6.65 10.18
C VAL A 280 8.52 5.50 9.22
N PHE A 281 8.75 5.83 7.95
CA PHE A 281 9.03 4.88 6.88
C PHE A 281 10.23 5.34 6.07
N LEU A 282 11.20 4.46 5.90
CA LEU A 282 12.34 4.68 5.01
C LEU A 282 12.39 3.51 4.02
N ASP A 283 12.52 3.79 2.74
CA ASP A 283 12.66 2.75 1.72
C ASP A 283 13.84 3.04 0.81
N ALA A 284 14.51 1.97 0.35
CA ALA A 284 15.52 2.03 -0.69
C ALA A 284 15.26 0.94 -1.73
N VAL A 285 15.44 1.26 -3.01
CA VAL A 285 15.30 0.32 -4.13
C VAL A 285 16.42 0.53 -5.13
N LEU A 286 17.10 -0.57 -5.48
CA LEU A 286 18.10 -0.60 -6.54
C LEU A 286 17.70 -1.65 -7.57
N LYS A 287 17.74 -1.30 -8.87
CA LYS A 287 17.49 -2.24 -9.97
C LYS A 287 18.55 -2.11 -11.04
N TYR A 288 19.01 -3.25 -11.55
CA TYR A 288 19.99 -3.30 -12.62
C TYR A 288 20.06 -4.69 -13.25
N ASN A 289 19.84 -4.77 -14.55
CA ASN A 289 20.05 -5.96 -15.39
C ASN A 289 19.46 -7.26 -14.81
N GLY A 290 18.22 -7.21 -14.37
CA GLY A 290 17.49 -8.30 -13.74
C GLY A 290 17.69 -8.44 -12.24
N TRP A 291 18.66 -7.76 -11.64
CA TRP A 291 18.82 -7.67 -10.20
C TRP A 291 17.87 -6.62 -9.62
N ALA A 292 17.20 -6.97 -8.52
CA ALA A 292 16.44 -6.01 -7.74
C ALA A 292 16.73 -6.21 -6.25
N PHE A 293 17.14 -5.11 -5.61
CA PHE A 293 17.30 -5.03 -4.15
C PHE A 293 16.33 -4.01 -3.60
N GLN A 294 15.67 -4.34 -2.51
CA GLN A 294 14.86 -3.39 -1.75
C GLN A 294 15.08 -3.57 -0.25
N SER A 295 15.07 -2.46 0.45
CA SER A 295 15.12 -2.42 1.91
C SER A 295 14.09 -1.43 2.42
N ALA A 296 13.50 -1.73 3.58
CA ALA A 296 12.57 -0.85 4.26
C ALA A 296 12.83 -0.84 5.75
N TYR A 297 12.73 0.33 6.36
CA TYR A 297 12.63 0.52 7.80
C TYR A 297 11.26 1.10 8.12
N MET A 298 10.58 0.55 9.10
CA MET A 298 9.30 1.02 9.58
C MET A 298 9.33 1.11 11.10
N SER A 299 8.73 2.16 11.64
CA SER A 299 8.54 2.28 13.09
C SER A 299 7.22 2.98 13.41
N ARG A 300 6.65 2.61 14.55
CA ARG A 300 5.51 3.29 15.15
C ARG A 300 5.75 3.53 16.62
N ALA A 301 5.38 4.73 17.09
CA ALA A 301 5.40 5.13 18.48
C ALA A 301 4.03 5.70 18.88
N ALA A 302 3.63 5.45 20.11
CA ALA A 302 2.49 6.05 20.78
C ALA A 302 2.84 6.25 22.25
N ASN A 303 2.28 7.28 22.88
CA ASN A 303 2.31 7.39 24.33
C ASN A 303 1.22 6.48 24.91
N ASP A 304 1.54 5.77 26.01
CA ASP A 304 0.61 4.87 26.70
C ASP A 304 -0.09 3.89 25.73
N PRO A 305 0.67 3.01 25.03
CA PRO A 305 0.13 2.23 23.93
C PRO A 305 -0.93 1.21 24.35
N ILE A 306 -1.03 0.87 25.63
CA ILE A 306 -2.01 -0.08 26.17
C ILE A 306 -3.29 0.66 26.55
N THR A 307 -4.43 0.09 26.19
CA THR A 307 -5.76 0.55 26.57
C THR A 307 -6.55 -0.58 27.21
N VAL A 308 -7.41 -0.24 28.17
CA VAL A 308 -8.12 -1.23 28.98
C VAL A 308 -9.62 -1.03 28.81
N ASN A 309 -10.36 -2.14 28.72
CA ASN A 309 -11.80 -2.10 28.68
C ASN A 309 -12.35 -1.49 30.00
N PRO A 310 -13.15 -0.42 29.95
CA PRO A 310 -13.68 0.21 31.16
C PRO A 310 -14.56 -0.72 32.01
N THR A 311 -15.09 -1.81 31.44
CA THR A 311 -15.98 -2.75 32.12
C THR A 311 -15.28 -4.05 32.50
N ASP A 312 -14.11 -4.36 31.91
CA ASP A 312 -13.31 -5.54 32.23
C ASP A 312 -11.81 -5.22 32.15
N VAL A 313 -11.17 -5.08 33.29
CA VAL A 313 -9.74 -4.75 33.39
C VAL A 313 -8.79 -5.80 32.82
N ASN A 314 -9.27 -7.02 32.57
CA ASN A 314 -8.49 -8.08 31.94
C ASN A 314 -8.56 -8.04 30.40
N ASP A 315 -9.52 -7.30 29.85
CA ASP A 315 -9.66 -7.11 28.41
C ASP A 315 -8.87 -5.88 27.99
N ILE A 316 -7.76 -6.11 27.32
CA ILE A 316 -6.80 -5.08 26.90
C ILE A 316 -6.66 -5.07 25.39
N ALA A 317 -6.54 -3.86 24.83
CA ALA A 317 -6.13 -3.62 23.47
C ALA A 317 -4.89 -2.73 23.46
N PHE A 318 -4.04 -2.85 22.47
CA PHE A 318 -2.79 -2.08 22.43
C PHE A 318 -2.41 -1.64 21.01
N VAL A 319 -1.73 -0.50 20.93
CA VAL A 319 -1.10 -0.04 19.69
C VAL A 319 0.17 -0.85 19.44
N TYR A 320 0.34 -1.38 18.23
CA TYR A 320 1.58 -2.01 17.81
C TYR A 320 2.68 -0.96 17.68
N VAL A 321 3.47 -0.78 18.74
CA VAL A 321 4.62 0.12 18.81
C VAL A 321 5.93 -0.65 18.76
N GLY A 322 6.91 -0.09 18.05
CA GLY A 322 8.20 -0.74 17.82
C GLY A 322 8.77 -0.39 16.46
N SER A 323 9.64 -1.22 15.96
CA SER A 323 10.28 -1.02 14.65
C SER A 323 10.60 -2.33 13.95
N GLY A 324 10.84 -2.26 12.65
CA GLY A 324 11.28 -3.40 11.88
C GLY A 324 12.06 -3.01 10.63
N MET A 325 12.83 -3.97 10.14
CA MET A 325 13.67 -3.87 8.94
C MET A 325 13.33 -4.99 7.98
N ASP A 326 13.29 -4.67 6.69
CA ASP A 326 13.14 -5.63 5.61
C ASP A 326 14.32 -5.50 4.63
N TYR A 327 14.84 -6.63 4.19
CA TYR A 327 15.81 -6.74 3.11
C TYR A 327 15.35 -7.80 2.13
N GLN A 328 15.21 -7.45 0.86
CA GLN A 328 14.79 -8.37 -0.19
C GLN A 328 15.71 -8.22 -1.39
N LEU A 329 16.21 -9.34 -1.89
CA LEU A 329 17.07 -9.43 -3.06
C LEU A 329 16.49 -10.43 -4.04
N SER A 330 16.54 -10.12 -5.32
CA SER A 330 16.09 -11.02 -6.38
C SER A 330 16.94 -10.92 -7.64
N TYR A 331 16.87 -11.98 -8.44
CA TYR A 331 17.42 -12.01 -9.79
C TYR A 331 16.44 -12.64 -10.77
N LEU A 332 16.10 -11.89 -11.81
CA LEU A 332 15.23 -12.30 -12.90
C LEU A 332 16.06 -12.88 -14.07
N PHE A 333 15.93 -14.18 -14.31
CA PHE A 333 16.57 -14.87 -15.42
C PHE A 333 15.93 -14.52 -16.79
N PRO A 334 16.66 -14.68 -17.92
CA PRO A 334 16.12 -14.38 -19.25
C PRO A 334 14.83 -15.13 -19.62
N ASN A 335 14.60 -16.29 -19.03
CA ASN A 335 13.41 -17.11 -19.22
C ASN A 335 12.22 -16.71 -18.34
N ASN A 336 12.27 -15.52 -17.70
CA ASN A 336 11.25 -14.97 -16.82
C ASN A 336 10.96 -15.81 -15.55
N PHE A 337 11.92 -16.64 -15.11
CA PHE A 337 11.97 -17.11 -13.73
C PHE A 337 12.72 -16.08 -12.88
N GLU A 338 12.28 -15.88 -11.67
CA GLU A 338 12.94 -15.03 -10.67
C GLU A 338 13.18 -15.84 -9.40
N LEU A 339 14.40 -15.80 -8.90
CA LEU A 339 14.74 -16.28 -7.56
C LEU A 339 14.80 -15.09 -6.62
N LEU A 340 14.28 -15.25 -5.42
CA LEU A 340 14.21 -14.17 -4.44
C LEU A 340 14.35 -14.65 -3.01
N GLY A 341 14.98 -13.82 -2.17
CA GLY A 341 15.11 -14.01 -0.74
C GLY A 341 14.70 -12.75 0.00
N ARG A 342 14.06 -12.90 1.16
CA ARG A 342 13.72 -11.81 2.07
C ARG A 342 14.05 -12.18 3.50
N TYR A 343 14.68 -11.25 4.20
CA TYR A 343 14.81 -11.24 5.64
C TYR A 343 14.03 -10.07 6.20
N SER A 344 13.23 -10.30 7.22
CA SER A 344 12.46 -9.30 7.94
C SER A 344 12.66 -9.49 9.44
N SER A 345 12.90 -8.40 10.16
CA SER A 345 13.00 -8.40 11.62
C SER A 345 12.02 -7.41 12.22
N GLN A 346 11.44 -7.77 13.37
CA GLN A 346 10.56 -6.91 14.17
C GLN A 346 11.06 -6.88 15.61
N THR A 347 11.11 -5.68 16.17
CA THR A 347 11.41 -5.46 17.59
C THR A 347 10.27 -4.63 18.18
N MET A 348 9.56 -5.20 19.14
CA MET A 348 8.49 -4.52 19.86
C MET A 348 9.07 -3.52 20.87
N HIS A 349 8.33 -2.45 21.11
CA HIS A 349 8.72 -1.51 22.16
C HIS A 349 8.52 -2.15 23.54
N LYS A 350 9.37 -1.81 24.50
CA LYS A 350 9.33 -2.33 25.86
C LYS A 350 7.95 -2.27 26.53
N ASP A 351 7.11 -1.31 26.18
CA ASP A 351 5.79 -1.12 26.77
C ASP A 351 4.80 -2.22 26.34
N ILE A 352 5.06 -2.93 25.23
CA ILE A 352 4.21 -4.02 24.70
C ILE A 352 4.96 -5.34 24.50
N GLU A 353 6.26 -5.45 24.85
CA GLU A 353 7.03 -6.68 24.66
C GLU A 353 6.51 -7.88 25.47
N ALA A 354 5.73 -7.63 26.53
CA ALA A 354 5.03 -8.68 27.27
C ALA A 354 3.75 -9.18 26.54
N LEU A 355 3.24 -8.42 25.57
CA LEU A 355 1.99 -8.69 24.86
C LEU A 355 2.21 -9.21 23.44
N ALA A 356 3.34 -8.86 22.84
CA ALA A 356 3.69 -9.26 21.47
C ALA A 356 5.19 -9.64 21.39
N PRO A 357 5.53 -10.77 20.76
CA PRO A 357 6.93 -11.21 20.64
C PRO A 357 7.71 -10.39 19.61
N ASN A 358 9.02 -10.33 19.77
CA ASN A 358 9.92 -9.98 18.67
C ASN A 358 9.90 -11.10 17.61
N ARG A 359 10.15 -10.76 16.35
CA ARG A 359 10.01 -11.72 15.26
C ARG A 359 11.09 -11.56 14.20
N ASN A 360 11.67 -12.68 13.77
CA ASN A 360 12.50 -12.78 12.58
C ASN A 360 11.82 -13.68 11.54
N GLN A 361 11.83 -13.26 10.29
CA GLN A 361 11.26 -14.04 9.20
C GLN A 361 12.25 -14.16 8.05
N TYR A 362 12.46 -15.38 7.59
CA TYR A 362 13.30 -15.73 6.45
C TYR A 362 12.43 -16.35 5.37
N SER A 363 12.36 -15.73 4.20
CA SER A 363 11.59 -16.22 3.07
C SER A 363 12.49 -16.46 1.87
N PHE A 364 12.26 -17.57 1.19
CA PHE A 364 12.88 -17.89 -0.08
C PHE A 364 11.79 -18.25 -1.10
N GLY A 365 11.86 -17.70 -2.31
CA GLY A 365 10.80 -17.82 -3.27
C GLY A 365 11.27 -17.95 -4.71
N VAL A 366 10.35 -18.44 -5.54
CA VAL A 366 10.48 -18.52 -6.99
C VAL A 366 9.22 -17.94 -7.61
N THR A 367 9.38 -17.00 -8.54
CA THR A 367 8.27 -16.46 -9.31
C THR A 367 8.49 -16.71 -10.80
N LYS A 368 7.50 -17.26 -11.48
CA LYS A 368 7.46 -17.39 -12.96
C LYS A 368 6.50 -16.33 -13.49
N TYR A 369 7.02 -15.41 -14.27
CA TYR A 369 6.21 -14.45 -15.02
C TYR A 369 5.83 -15.05 -16.36
N ILE A 370 4.51 -15.22 -16.60
CA ILE A 370 3.95 -15.71 -17.87
C ILE A 370 3.63 -14.49 -18.75
N TRP A 371 3.01 -13.48 -18.15
CA TRP A 371 2.76 -12.19 -18.77
C TRP A 371 3.01 -11.08 -17.73
N GLU A 372 4.29 -10.72 -17.57
CA GLU A 372 4.74 -9.74 -16.56
C GLU A 372 4.06 -10.01 -15.20
N HIS A 373 3.63 -8.96 -14.50
CA HIS A 373 2.86 -9.12 -13.27
C HIS A 373 1.37 -9.40 -13.46
N ALA A 374 0.85 -9.33 -14.68
CA ALA A 374 -0.56 -9.59 -14.97
C ALA A 374 -0.91 -11.08 -14.86
N PHE A 375 0.02 -11.97 -15.24
CA PHE A 375 -0.14 -13.40 -15.07
C PHE A 375 1.17 -14.04 -14.59
N LYS A 376 1.17 -14.52 -13.35
CA LYS A 376 2.35 -15.13 -12.73
C LYS A 376 1.98 -16.26 -11.78
N MET A 377 2.96 -17.13 -11.55
CA MET A 377 2.93 -18.21 -10.57
C MET A 377 4.04 -17.97 -9.57
N GLN A 378 3.74 -18.14 -8.29
CA GLN A 378 4.65 -17.86 -7.17
C GLN A 378 4.67 -19.07 -6.24
N ALA A 379 5.86 -19.46 -5.81
CA ALA A 379 6.06 -20.45 -4.75
C ALA A 379 7.07 -19.90 -3.74
N GLU A 380 6.83 -20.12 -2.46
CA GLU A 380 7.72 -19.68 -1.39
C GLU A 380 7.74 -20.65 -0.22
N VAL A 381 8.87 -20.71 0.46
CA VAL A 381 9.03 -21.28 1.79
C VAL A 381 9.44 -20.16 2.74
N THR A 382 8.85 -20.13 3.92
CA THR A 382 9.10 -19.10 4.92
C THR A 382 9.23 -19.72 6.29
N PHE A 383 10.24 -19.25 7.05
CA PHE A 383 10.50 -19.60 8.43
C PHE A 383 10.27 -18.38 9.31
N ASP A 384 9.54 -18.55 10.40
CA ASP A 384 9.22 -17.55 11.39
C ASP A 384 9.80 -17.95 12.74
N GLU A 385 10.59 -17.07 13.35
CA GLU A 385 11.11 -17.21 14.70
C GLU A 385 10.48 -16.14 15.58
N PHE A 386 9.87 -16.54 16.68
CA PHE A 386 9.27 -15.67 17.68
C PHE A 386 10.09 -15.72 18.97
N SER A 387 10.41 -14.57 19.54
CA SER A 387 11.12 -14.44 20.80
C SER A 387 10.28 -13.67 21.80
N TYR A 388 9.89 -14.32 22.88
CA TYR A 388 9.04 -13.75 23.92
C TYR A 388 9.89 -13.17 25.07
N LEU A 389 9.34 -12.21 25.81
CA LEU A 389 10.01 -11.54 26.94
C LEU A 389 10.46 -12.53 28.03
N ASN A 390 9.73 -13.61 28.25
CA ASN A 390 10.05 -14.65 29.23
C ASN A 390 11.22 -15.58 28.81
N GLY A 391 11.85 -15.32 27.66
CA GLY A 391 12.93 -16.11 27.09
C GLY A 391 12.48 -17.33 26.29
N ASN A 392 11.17 -17.60 26.19
CA ASN A 392 10.66 -18.64 25.31
C ASN A 392 10.82 -18.22 23.84
N THR A 393 10.97 -19.22 22.97
CA THR A 393 10.97 -19.06 21.52
C THR A 393 9.91 -19.95 20.91
N ALA A 394 9.34 -19.55 19.78
CA ALA A 394 8.43 -20.34 18.98
C ALA A 394 8.87 -20.29 17.52
N ASN A 395 8.77 -21.40 16.80
CA ASN A 395 9.16 -21.49 15.41
C ASN A 395 7.99 -22.00 14.57
N ASN A 396 7.79 -21.38 13.45
CA ASN A 396 6.80 -21.80 12.49
C ASN A 396 7.39 -21.79 11.08
N TRP A 397 6.89 -22.61 10.20
CA TRP A 397 7.23 -22.49 8.79
C TRP A 397 6.02 -22.78 7.90
N TYR A 398 6.05 -22.27 6.69
CA TYR A 398 5.02 -22.57 5.71
C TYR A 398 5.60 -22.66 4.30
N VAL A 399 4.89 -23.42 3.46
CA VAL A 399 5.07 -23.43 2.02
C VAL A 399 3.81 -22.89 1.38
N ARG A 400 3.96 -21.95 0.46
CA ARG A 400 2.84 -21.35 -0.28
C ARG A 400 3.03 -21.50 -1.79
N PHE A 401 1.92 -21.73 -2.44
CA PHE A 401 1.79 -21.64 -3.89
C PHE A 401 0.65 -20.69 -4.23
N GLN A 402 0.89 -19.78 -5.18
CA GLN A 402 -0.10 -18.80 -5.61
C GLN A 402 -0.09 -18.64 -7.12
N ILE A 403 -1.27 -18.58 -7.71
CA ILE A 403 -1.48 -18.14 -9.09
C ILE A 403 -2.18 -16.79 -9.06
N GLU A 404 -1.65 -15.84 -9.79
CA GLU A 404 -2.25 -14.53 -10.00
C GLU A 404 -2.53 -14.31 -11.47
N MET A 405 -3.75 -13.83 -11.75
CA MET A 405 -4.19 -13.44 -13.08
C MET A 405 -5.00 -12.13 -13.00
N GLY A 406 -4.74 -11.21 -13.93
CA GLY A 406 -5.47 -9.97 -14.05
C GLY A 406 -5.29 -9.30 -15.41
N ILE A 407 -6.17 -8.36 -15.73
CA ILE A 407 -6.08 -7.51 -16.93
C ILE A 407 -6.25 -6.05 -16.54
#